data_8485e61546cbb3299c382ffa6715d935
#
_entry.id   8485e61546cbb3299c382ffa6715d935
#
_cell.length_a   1.000
_cell.length_b   1.000
_cell.length_c   1.000
_cell.angle_alpha   90.00
_cell.angle_beta   90.00
_cell.angle_gamma   90.00
#
_symmetry.space_group_name_H-M   'P 1'
#
loop_
_entity.id
_entity.type
_entity.pdbx_description
1 polymer ?
#
loop_
_entity_poly.entity_id
_entity_poly.type
_entity_poly.pdbx_seq_one_letter_code
_entity_poly.pdbx_strand_id
1 'polypeptide(L)'
;MTGYQLVKYLTSAKYDSYQASTSDLPLFRAAEVLLNYAEAKAELGTLTQDDIELSINPLRERADVADLSLTEANAHPDPYLASAETGYANVTGDNKGVILEIRRERTVELLME
;
A
#
# COMPACT_ATOMS: atom_id res chain seq x y z
N MET A 1 -9.70 -13.84 19.64
CA MET A 1 -9.71 -12.40 19.26
C MET A 1 -8.29 -11.87 19.40
N THR A 2 -7.76 -11.17 18.39
CA THR A 2 -6.37 -10.67 18.35
C THR A 2 -6.14 -9.43 19.22
N GLY A 3 -7.19 -8.81 19.76
CA GLY A 3 -7.12 -7.55 20.51
C GLY A 3 -6.97 -6.28 19.65
N TYR A 4 -6.86 -6.41 18.32
CA TYR A 4 -6.79 -5.28 17.40
C TYR A 4 -8.15 -5.01 16.76
N GLN A 5 -8.52 -3.72 16.73
CA GLN A 5 -9.71 -3.24 16.05
C GLN A 5 -9.29 -2.42 14.83
N LEU A 6 -9.84 -2.74 13.66
CA LEU A 6 -9.68 -1.91 12.48
C LEU A 6 -10.46 -0.60 12.68
N VAL A 7 -9.75 0.51 12.53
CA VAL A 7 -10.32 1.86 12.64
C VAL A 7 -9.98 2.64 11.36
N LYS A 8 -10.97 2.74 10.48
CA LYS A 8 -10.85 3.53 9.25
C LYS A 8 -12.14 4.34 9.06
N TYR A 9 -12.00 5.60 8.69
CA TYR A 9 -13.13 6.52 8.51
C TYR A 9 -14.02 6.70 9.75
N LEU A 10 -13.43 6.67 10.95
CA LEU A 10 -14.15 6.89 12.17
C LEU A 10 -14.75 8.28 12.20
N THR A 11 -16.05 8.34 12.42
CA THR A 11 -16.78 9.56 12.72
C THR A 11 -16.70 9.87 14.22
N SER A 12 -16.97 11.14 14.60
CA SER A 12 -17.15 11.49 15.99
C SER A 12 -18.35 10.73 16.60
N ALA A 13 -18.26 10.34 17.87
CA ALA A 13 -19.34 9.66 18.60
C ALA A 13 -20.70 10.40 18.52
N LYS A 14 -20.68 11.71 18.24
CA LYS A 14 -21.89 12.50 17.98
C LYS A 14 -22.69 12.01 16.79
N TYR A 15 -22.03 11.33 15.81
CA TYR A 15 -22.63 10.87 14.57
C TYR A 15 -22.77 9.34 14.50
N ASP A 16 -22.63 8.64 15.63
CA ASP A 16 -22.74 7.18 15.70
C ASP A 16 -24.18 6.64 15.64
N SER A 17 -25.16 7.54 15.73
CA SER A 17 -26.57 7.12 15.62
C SER A 17 -26.97 6.85 14.17
N TYR A 18 -27.97 6.00 14.00
CA TYR A 18 -28.51 5.63 12.70
C TYR A 18 -28.86 6.86 11.85
N GLN A 19 -28.34 6.93 10.65
CA GLN A 19 -28.51 8.04 9.69
C GLN A 19 -27.99 9.43 10.15
N ALA A 20 -27.16 9.51 11.18
CA ALA A 20 -26.62 10.77 11.68
C ALA A 20 -25.29 11.17 11.02
N SER A 21 -24.62 10.27 10.29
CA SER A 21 -23.37 10.56 9.62
C SER A 21 -23.57 11.53 8.47
N THR A 22 -22.76 12.60 8.46
CA THR A 22 -22.65 13.58 7.36
C THR A 22 -21.37 13.38 6.55
N SER A 23 -20.63 12.28 6.81
CA SER A 23 -19.38 11.99 6.13
C SER A 23 -19.66 11.48 4.71
N ASP A 24 -18.95 12.05 3.74
CA ASP A 24 -18.97 11.55 2.37
C ASP A 24 -18.29 10.18 2.29
N LEU A 25 -18.77 9.33 1.41
CA LEU A 25 -18.13 8.07 1.07
C LEU A 25 -17.06 8.34 -0.01
N PRO A 26 -15.77 8.20 0.29
CA PRO A 26 -14.74 8.35 -0.74
C PRO A 26 -14.83 7.18 -1.73
N LEU A 27 -15.05 7.49 -3.02
CA LEU A 27 -15.08 6.50 -4.10
C LEU A 27 -13.70 6.24 -4.67
N PHE A 28 -12.86 7.30 -4.75
CA PHE A 28 -11.48 7.23 -5.21
C PHE A 28 -10.60 8.10 -4.34
N ARG A 29 -9.38 7.65 -4.09
CA ARG A 29 -8.37 8.40 -3.34
C ARG A 29 -7.09 8.54 -4.15
N ALA A 30 -6.36 9.64 -3.93
CA ALA A 30 -5.05 9.86 -4.56
C ALA A 30 -4.07 8.71 -4.30
N ALA A 31 -4.14 8.09 -3.13
CA ALA A 31 -3.32 6.93 -2.77
C ALA A 31 -3.48 5.77 -3.77
N GLU A 32 -4.69 5.46 -4.21
CA GLU A 32 -4.94 4.42 -5.20
C GLU A 32 -4.29 4.75 -6.55
N VAL A 33 -4.37 6.01 -6.99
CA VAL A 33 -3.75 6.47 -8.24
C VAL A 33 -2.23 6.33 -8.17
N LEU A 34 -1.63 6.74 -7.06
CA LEU A 34 -0.18 6.66 -6.83
C LEU A 34 0.29 5.19 -6.80
N LEU A 35 -0.44 4.31 -6.13
CA LEU A 35 -0.16 2.88 -6.09
C LEU A 35 -0.30 2.23 -7.47
N ASN A 36 -1.34 2.57 -8.25
CA ASN A 36 -1.52 2.08 -9.60
C ASN A 36 -0.38 2.52 -10.52
N TYR A 37 0.07 3.77 -10.40
CA TYR A 37 1.20 4.31 -11.14
C TYR A 37 2.50 3.53 -10.83
N ALA A 38 2.83 3.37 -9.55
CA ALA A 38 4.03 2.66 -9.13
C ALA A 38 4.02 1.20 -9.57
N GLU A 39 2.90 0.48 -9.38
CA GLU A 39 2.75 -0.91 -9.77
C GLU A 39 2.90 -1.09 -11.28
N ALA A 40 2.24 -0.26 -12.09
CA ALA A 40 2.33 -0.31 -13.54
C ALA A 40 3.78 -0.10 -14.03
N LYS A 41 4.50 0.88 -13.48
CA LYS A 41 5.91 1.11 -13.84
C LYS A 41 6.84 -0.01 -13.39
N ALA A 42 6.59 -0.62 -12.24
CA ALA A 42 7.35 -1.75 -11.73
C ALA A 42 7.17 -3.00 -12.63
N GLU A 43 5.94 -3.31 -13.01
CA GLU A 43 5.63 -4.44 -13.91
C GLU A 43 6.20 -4.24 -15.33
N LEU A 44 6.25 -2.99 -15.81
CA LEU A 44 6.89 -2.64 -17.08
C LEU A 44 8.42 -2.59 -17.01
N GLY A 45 9.02 -2.72 -15.84
CA GLY A 45 10.47 -2.62 -15.66
C GLY A 45 11.04 -1.22 -15.83
N THR A 46 10.20 -0.18 -15.72
CA THR A 46 10.58 1.24 -15.93
C THR A 46 10.53 2.08 -14.67
N LEU A 47 10.29 1.47 -13.52
CA LEU A 47 10.23 2.15 -12.23
C LEU A 47 11.61 2.69 -11.85
N THR A 48 11.67 3.93 -11.44
CA THR A 48 12.87 4.61 -10.92
C THR A 48 12.70 4.94 -9.43
N GLN A 49 13.79 5.33 -8.75
CA GLN A 49 13.72 5.82 -7.37
C GLN A 49 12.89 7.11 -7.29
N ASP A 50 13.01 8.01 -8.27
CA ASP A 50 12.23 9.25 -8.32
C ASP A 50 10.71 8.95 -8.44
N ASP A 51 10.33 7.89 -9.14
CA ASP A 51 8.92 7.45 -9.19
C ASP A 51 8.42 6.96 -7.83
N ILE A 52 9.26 6.28 -7.07
CA ILE A 52 8.94 5.83 -5.70
C ILE A 52 8.79 7.04 -4.77
N GLU A 53 9.67 8.03 -4.88
CA GLU A 53 9.59 9.27 -4.09
C GLU A 53 8.34 10.08 -4.43
N LEU A 54 7.89 10.03 -5.68
CA LEU A 54 6.64 10.67 -6.10
C LEU A 54 5.38 9.93 -5.63
N SER A 55 5.43 8.62 -5.53
CA SER A 55 4.23 7.78 -5.38
C SER A 55 4.12 7.07 -4.04
N ILE A 56 5.10 6.25 -3.68
CA ILE A 56 5.05 5.37 -2.50
C ILE A 56 5.50 6.11 -1.24
N ASN A 57 6.61 6.84 -1.30
CA ASN A 57 7.19 7.48 -0.12
C ASN A 57 6.27 8.51 0.54
N PRO A 58 5.47 9.32 -0.18
CA PRO A 58 4.48 10.19 0.48
C PRO A 58 3.40 9.43 1.27
N LEU A 59 3.06 8.21 0.87
CA LEU A 59 2.12 7.37 1.63
C LEU A 59 2.78 6.81 2.89
N ARG A 60 4.04 6.40 2.80
CA ARG A 60 4.85 5.89 3.92
C ARG A 60 5.16 6.99 4.94
N GLU A 61 5.56 8.18 4.48
CA GLU A 61 5.80 9.36 5.31
C GLU A 61 4.57 9.72 6.14
N ARG A 62 3.39 9.74 5.52
CA ARG A 62 2.12 9.99 6.22
C ARG A 62 1.85 8.96 7.33
N ALA A 63 2.29 7.73 7.16
CA ALA A 63 2.14 6.64 8.11
C ALA A 63 3.31 6.50 9.09
N ASP A 64 4.29 7.43 9.07
CA ASP A 64 5.52 7.38 9.87
C ASP A 64 6.32 6.09 9.65
N VAL A 65 6.38 5.65 8.39
CA VAL A 65 7.12 4.47 7.94
C VAL A 65 8.32 4.91 7.10
N ALA A 66 9.45 4.24 7.26
CA ALA A 66 10.68 4.56 6.52
C ALA A 66 10.49 4.47 5.00
N ASP A 67 11.18 5.33 4.26
CA ASP A 67 11.13 5.39 2.81
C ASP A 67 11.51 4.06 2.15
N LEU A 68 10.88 3.78 1.02
CA LEU A 68 11.18 2.63 0.19
C LEU A 68 12.35 2.95 -0.74
N SER A 69 13.38 2.11 -0.71
CA SER A 69 14.49 2.13 -1.65
C SER A 69 14.32 1.03 -2.70
N LEU A 70 14.36 1.40 -3.99
CA LEU A 70 14.29 0.46 -5.10
C LEU A 70 15.40 -0.59 -5.02
N THR A 71 16.62 -0.13 -4.75
CA THR A 71 17.79 -1.00 -4.69
C THR A 71 17.71 -1.99 -3.54
N GLU A 72 17.37 -1.52 -2.35
CA GLU A 72 17.25 -2.38 -1.16
C GLU A 72 16.10 -3.39 -1.29
N ALA A 73 14.95 -2.96 -1.78
CA ALA A 73 13.81 -3.85 -1.97
C ALA A 73 14.15 -5.00 -2.94
N ASN A 74 14.83 -4.70 -4.05
CA ASN A 74 15.20 -5.72 -5.02
C ASN A 74 16.38 -6.57 -4.57
N ALA A 75 17.30 -6.05 -3.76
CA ALA A 75 18.40 -6.82 -3.18
C ALA A 75 17.91 -7.81 -2.10
N HIS A 76 16.87 -7.47 -1.38
CA HIS A 76 16.34 -8.23 -0.24
C HIS A 76 14.82 -8.45 -0.33
N PRO A 77 14.31 -9.19 -1.33
CA PRO A 77 12.88 -9.48 -1.43
C PRO A 77 12.35 -10.17 -0.17
N ASP A 78 11.25 -9.68 0.40
CA ASP A 78 10.65 -10.26 1.61
C ASP A 78 10.22 -11.72 1.36
N PRO A 79 10.79 -12.70 2.09
CA PRO A 79 10.48 -14.12 1.89
C PRO A 79 9.03 -14.46 2.23
N TYR A 80 8.41 -13.75 3.17
CA TYR A 80 7.00 -13.93 3.52
C TYR A 80 6.09 -13.55 2.36
N LEU A 81 6.36 -12.39 1.71
CA LEU A 81 5.61 -11.93 0.55
C LEU A 81 5.89 -12.76 -0.72
N ALA A 82 7.07 -13.37 -0.80
CA ALA A 82 7.46 -14.22 -1.92
C ALA A 82 6.95 -15.66 -1.80
N SER A 83 6.37 -16.04 -0.66
CA SER A 83 5.89 -17.40 -0.39
C SER A 83 4.58 -17.71 -1.13
N ALA A 84 4.41 -18.96 -1.54
CA ALA A 84 3.16 -19.46 -2.09
C ALA A 84 2.01 -19.56 -1.06
N GLU A 85 2.36 -19.66 0.22
CA GLU A 85 1.38 -19.81 1.29
C GLU A 85 0.86 -18.46 1.81
N THR A 86 1.71 -17.44 1.78
CA THR A 86 1.43 -16.16 2.47
C THR A 86 1.47 -14.94 1.56
N GLY A 87 1.94 -15.10 0.31
CA GLY A 87 2.18 -13.97 -0.57
C GLY A 87 1.98 -14.26 -2.06
N TYR A 88 2.92 -13.79 -2.86
CA TYR A 88 2.83 -13.73 -4.33
C TYR A 88 3.97 -14.52 -5.00
N ALA A 89 3.92 -15.84 -4.94
CA ALA A 89 4.95 -16.74 -5.49
C ALA A 89 5.20 -16.57 -7.00
N ASN A 90 4.24 -16.04 -7.72
CA ASN A 90 4.31 -15.82 -9.17
C ASN A 90 5.07 -14.56 -9.58
N VAL A 91 5.45 -13.70 -8.63
CA VAL A 91 6.27 -12.51 -8.91
C VAL A 91 7.72 -12.93 -9.10
N THR A 92 8.28 -12.64 -10.27
CA THR A 92 9.64 -13.03 -10.68
C THR A 92 10.36 -11.86 -11.36
N GLY A 93 11.64 -12.04 -11.66
CA GLY A 93 12.46 -11.04 -12.37
C GLY A 93 13.17 -10.06 -11.43
N ASP A 94 13.88 -9.10 -12.02
CA ASP A 94 14.79 -8.19 -11.33
C ASP A 94 14.06 -7.19 -10.41
N ASN A 95 12.79 -6.89 -10.72
CA ASN A 95 11.93 -6.00 -9.92
C ASN A 95 11.06 -6.74 -8.89
N LYS A 96 11.33 -8.03 -8.66
CA LYS A 96 10.54 -8.85 -7.74
C LYS A 96 10.34 -8.17 -6.37
N GLY A 97 11.41 -7.70 -5.78
CA GLY A 97 11.37 -7.13 -4.43
C GLY A 97 10.48 -5.90 -4.35
N VAL A 98 10.68 -4.94 -5.25
CA VAL A 98 9.88 -3.71 -5.26
C VAL A 98 8.40 -3.97 -5.60
N ILE A 99 8.10 -4.93 -6.48
CA ILE A 99 6.70 -5.30 -6.79
C ILE A 99 6.01 -5.86 -5.54
N LEU A 100 6.70 -6.73 -4.78
CA LEU A 100 6.18 -7.27 -3.53
C LEU A 100 5.90 -6.16 -2.50
N GLU A 101 6.82 -5.20 -2.36
CA GLU A 101 6.64 -4.06 -1.46
C GLU A 101 5.46 -3.16 -1.88
N ILE A 102 5.32 -2.84 -3.17
CA ILE A 102 4.18 -2.06 -3.68
C ILE A 102 2.86 -2.78 -3.40
N ARG A 103 2.80 -4.10 -3.56
CA ARG A 103 1.60 -4.89 -3.26
C ARG A 103 1.28 -4.92 -1.76
N ARG A 104 2.31 -4.93 -0.91
CA ARG A 104 2.14 -4.78 0.53
C ARG A 104 1.55 -3.41 0.87
N GLU A 105 2.13 -2.33 0.35
CA GLU A 105 1.61 -0.97 0.54
C GLU A 105 0.15 -0.86 0.10
N ARG A 106 -0.16 -1.44 -1.07
CA ARG A 106 -1.54 -1.47 -1.58
C ARG A 106 -2.49 -2.18 -0.62
N THR A 107 -2.09 -3.33 -0.10
CA THR A 107 -2.90 -4.10 0.85
C THR A 107 -3.16 -3.32 2.13
N VAL A 108 -2.15 -2.65 2.68
CA VAL A 108 -2.26 -1.88 3.92
C VAL A 108 -3.07 -0.60 3.69
N GLU A 109 -2.77 0.14 2.63
CA GLU A 109 -3.40 1.44 2.35
C GLU A 109 -4.87 1.32 1.97
N LEU A 110 -5.23 0.32 1.16
CA LEU A 110 -6.59 0.12 0.65
C LEU A 110 -7.41 -0.88 1.46
N LEU A 111 -6.93 -1.30 2.62
CA LEU A 111 -7.66 -2.20 3.50
C LEU A 111 -9.03 -1.60 3.87
N MET A 112 -10.10 -2.35 3.69
CA MET A 112 -11.50 -1.94 3.93
C MET A 112 -12.04 -0.87 2.96
N GLU A 113 -11.52 -0.83 1.75
CA GLU A 113 -12.05 -0.03 0.64
C GLU A 113 -12.67 -0.85 -0.47
#